data_556eeffc21c1eeb4dbb53c921a669d5f
#
_entry.id   556eeffc21c1eeb4dbb53c921a669d5f
#
_cell.length_a   1.000
_cell.length_b   1.000
_cell.length_c   1.000
_cell.angle_alpha   90.00
_cell.angle_beta   90.00
_cell.angle_gamma   90.00
#
_symmetry.space_group_name_H-M   'P 1'
#
loop_
_entity.id
_entity.type
_entity.pdbx_description
1 polymer ?
#
loop_
_entity_poly.entity_id
_entity_poly.type
_entity_poly.pdbx_seq_one_letter_code
_entity_poly.pdbx_strand_id
1 'polypeptide(L)'
;WKGGDYTEEPATGLRGAYTSMMWMTSSPYNMQKRSPTREQSERGYDFGSENFIKHQDANDMIYAFDASRFYNPEPKLSTIKCTFYAVNSADDECNPPELGILDRDIKLIPKGRYILIPWSEKTSGHGTHSNPTVWGDYLKELMEASEPGH
;
A
#
# COMPACT_ATOMS: atom_id res chain seq x y z
N TRP A 1 -17.23 17.70 8.95
CA TRP A 1 -16.11 18.32 8.20
C TRP A 1 -16.33 19.79 7.83
N LYS A 2 -17.61 20.23 7.60
CA LYS A 2 -18.00 21.63 7.39
C LYS A 2 -17.22 22.37 6.28
N GLY A 3 -16.90 21.65 5.19
CA GLY A 3 -16.12 22.23 4.09
C GLY A 3 -14.65 22.49 4.41
N GLY A 4 -14.12 21.81 5.42
CA GLY A 4 -12.74 21.96 5.89
C GLY A 4 -12.56 22.98 7.03
N ASP A 5 -13.66 23.66 7.40
CA ASP A 5 -13.65 24.70 8.47
C ASP A 5 -14.28 24.14 9.76
N TYR A 6 -13.59 23.17 10.36
CA TYR A 6 -14.01 22.54 11.62
C TYR A 6 -13.13 22.98 12.79
N THR A 7 -13.73 23.04 13.99
CA THR A 7 -13.05 23.34 15.24
C THR A 7 -12.68 22.10 16.04
N GLU A 8 -13.32 20.98 15.71
CA GLU A 8 -13.04 19.65 16.27
C GLU A 8 -12.95 18.66 15.12
N GLU A 9 -12.00 17.74 15.21
CA GLU A 9 -11.80 16.72 14.20
C GLU A 9 -13.08 15.93 13.90
N PRO A 10 -13.42 15.69 12.62
CA PRO A 10 -14.61 14.94 12.25
C PRO A 10 -14.43 13.44 12.51
N ALA A 11 -14.42 13.05 13.78
CA ALA A 11 -14.08 11.71 14.27
C ALA A 11 -14.85 10.58 13.59
N THR A 12 -16.14 10.79 13.25
CA THR A 12 -16.94 9.77 12.53
C THR A 12 -16.37 9.51 11.13
N GLY A 13 -16.01 10.55 10.40
CA GLY A 13 -15.41 10.45 9.08
C GLY A 13 -14.03 9.80 9.12
N LEU A 14 -13.18 10.23 10.07
CA LEU A 14 -11.86 9.65 10.27
C LEU A 14 -11.91 8.17 10.68
N ARG A 15 -12.88 7.77 11.52
CA ARG A 15 -13.09 6.36 11.87
C ARG A 15 -13.50 5.52 10.64
N GLY A 16 -14.35 6.05 9.78
CA GLY A 16 -14.70 5.43 8.50
C GLY A 16 -13.50 5.24 7.58
N ALA A 17 -12.67 6.28 7.45
CA ALA A 17 -11.43 6.24 6.69
C ALA A 17 -10.44 5.20 7.25
N TYR A 18 -10.23 5.19 8.58
CA TYR A 18 -9.41 4.17 9.26
C TYR A 18 -9.88 2.76 8.94
N THR A 19 -11.20 2.52 9.04
CA THR A 19 -11.77 1.19 8.78
C THR A 19 -11.49 0.73 7.35
N SER A 20 -11.72 1.59 6.37
CA SER A 20 -11.46 1.30 4.97
C SER A 20 -9.97 1.02 4.72
N MET A 21 -9.09 1.87 5.22
CA MET A 21 -7.64 1.70 5.09
C MET A 21 -7.16 0.42 5.75
N MET A 22 -7.63 0.12 6.96
CA MET A 22 -7.25 -1.09 7.69
C MET A 22 -7.55 -2.36 6.89
N TRP A 23 -8.74 -2.43 6.26
CA TRP A 23 -9.10 -3.58 5.43
C TRP A 23 -8.25 -3.69 4.18
N MET A 24 -8.03 -2.58 3.48
CA MET A 24 -7.28 -2.58 2.22
C MET A 24 -5.78 -2.81 2.42
N THR A 25 -5.20 -2.30 3.51
CA THR A 25 -3.75 -2.36 3.72
C THR A 25 -3.28 -3.58 4.52
N SER A 26 -4.21 -4.35 5.10
CA SER A 26 -3.88 -5.53 5.90
C SER A 26 -4.06 -6.82 5.10
N SER A 27 -3.51 -7.90 5.63
CA SER A 27 -3.77 -9.26 5.18
C SER A 27 -4.70 -9.95 6.17
N PRO A 28 -5.80 -10.62 5.72
CA PRO A 28 -6.70 -11.35 6.61
C PRO A 28 -5.99 -12.37 7.50
N TYR A 29 -4.99 -13.06 6.94
CA TYR A 29 -4.17 -14.01 7.69
C TYR A 29 -3.41 -13.34 8.85
N ASN A 30 -2.76 -12.21 8.58
CA ASN A 30 -2.03 -11.48 9.62
C ASN A 30 -2.95 -10.86 10.67
N MET A 31 -4.13 -10.41 10.26
CA MET A 31 -5.15 -9.94 11.21
C MET A 31 -5.59 -11.08 12.14
N GLN A 32 -5.90 -12.25 11.58
CA GLN A 32 -6.29 -13.44 12.35
C GLN A 32 -5.18 -13.89 13.30
N LYS A 33 -3.91 -13.84 12.85
CA LYS A 33 -2.75 -14.23 13.67
C LYS A 33 -2.51 -13.28 14.84
N ARG A 34 -2.65 -11.97 14.61
CA ARG A 34 -2.45 -10.95 15.66
C ARG A 34 -3.60 -10.84 16.64
N SER A 35 -4.81 -11.11 16.19
CA SER A 35 -6.05 -10.98 16.95
C SER A 35 -6.93 -12.20 16.73
N PRO A 36 -6.55 -13.37 17.28
CA PRO A 36 -7.24 -14.65 17.03
C PRO A 36 -8.62 -14.75 17.67
N THR A 37 -8.99 -13.85 18.59
CA THR A 37 -10.31 -13.82 19.20
C THR A 37 -11.05 -12.53 18.86
N ARG A 38 -12.38 -12.60 18.88
CA ARG A 38 -13.24 -11.43 18.67
C ARG A 38 -12.88 -10.28 19.62
N GLU A 39 -12.73 -10.58 20.89
CA GLU A 39 -12.39 -9.59 21.90
C GLU A 39 -11.04 -8.88 21.63
N GLN A 40 -10.02 -9.63 21.19
CA GLN A 40 -8.74 -9.04 20.81
C GLN A 40 -8.87 -8.18 19.56
N SER A 41 -9.68 -8.60 18.59
CA SER A 41 -9.91 -7.85 17.36
C SER A 41 -10.65 -6.54 17.65
N GLU A 42 -11.70 -6.57 18.46
CA GLU A 42 -12.46 -5.38 18.88
C GLU A 42 -11.56 -4.39 19.62
N ARG A 43 -10.78 -4.85 20.62
CA ARG A 43 -9.82 -3.97 21.33
C ARG A 43 -8.76 -3.38 20.40
N GLY A 44 -8.22 -4.20 19.49
CA GLY A 44 -7.22 -3.73 18.52
C GLY A 44 -7.79 -2.67 17.58
N TYR A 45 -9.01 -2.86 17.12
CA TYR A 45 -9.72 -1.90 16.29
C TYR A 45 -9.99 -0.58 17.04
N ASP A 46 -10.52 -0.66 18.25
CA ASP A 46 -10.83 0.54 19.05
C ASP A 46 -9.56 1.36 19.31
N PHE A 47 -8.51 0.71 19.80
CA PHE A 47 -7.22 1.36 20.05
C PHE A 47 -6.64 2.00 18.77
N GLY A 48 -6.63 1.26 17.66
CA GLY A 48 -6.10 1.76 16.40
C GLY A 48 -6.90 2.93 15.84
N SER A 49 -8.24 2.84 15.88
CA SER A 49 -9.12 3.91 15.39
C SER A 49 -9.04 5.19 16.24
N GLU A 50 -8.96 5.06 17.56
CA GLU A 50 -8.79 6.20 18.47
C GLU A 50 -7.44 6.89 18.27
N ASN A 51 -6.37 6.08 18.14
CA ASN A 51 -5.03 6.61 17.86
C ASN A 51 -4.98 7.32 16.50
N PHE A 52 -5.64 6.76 15.48
CA PHE A 52 -5.74 7.36 14.16
C PHE A 52 -6.46 8.71 14.22
N ILE A 53 -7.64 8.79 14.83
CA ILE A 53 -8.41 10.02 14.97
C ILE A 53 -7.61 11.11 15.71
N LYS A 54 -6.84 10.71 16.71
CA LYS A 54 -6.03 11.66 17.51
C LYS A 54 -4.87 12.29 16.75
N HIS A 55 -4.35 11.62 15.73
CA HIS A 55 -3.11 12.02 15.05
C HIS A 55 -3.29 12.35 13.56
N GLN A 56 -4.52 12.25 13.03
CA GLN A 56 -4.80 12.58 11.64
C GLN A 56 -5.66 13.83 11.54
N ASP A 57 -5.32 14.68 10.60
CA ASP A 57 -6.16 15.81 10.17
C ASP A 57 -6.98 15.39 8.95
N ALA A 58 -8.28 15.66 8.97
CA ALA A 58 -9.17 15.24 7.89
C ALA A 58 -8.93 15.99 6.57
N ASN A 59 -8.50 17.26 6.65
CA ASN A 59 -8.14 18.01 5.44
C ASN A 59 -6.88 17.44 4.79
N ASP A 60 -5.84 17.14 5.60
CA ASP A 60 -4.60 16.56 5.10
C ASP A 60 -4.87 15.23 4.40
N MET A 61 -5.74 14.39 4.98
CA MET A 61 -6.16 13.14 4.35
C MET A 61 -6.86 13.38 3.02
N ILE A 62 -7.81 14.31 2.95
CA ILE A 62 -8.52 14.62 1.72
C ILE A 62 -7.53 15.09 0.65
N TYR A 63 -6.63 16.01 0.97
CA TYR A 63 -5.61 16.50 0.03
C TYR A 63 -4.67 15.39 -0.45
N ALA A 64 -4.20 14.53 0.47
CA ALA A 64 -3.32 13.43 0.12
C ALA A 64 -3.98 12.44 -0.86
N PHE A 65 -5.22 12.03 -0.58
CA PHE A 65 -5.93 11.10 -1.46
C PHE A 65 -6.41 11.75 -2.75
N ASP A 66 -6.86 13.00 -2.70
CA ASP A 66 -7.32 13.72 -3.90
C ASP A 66 -6.19 14.03 -4.89
N ALA A 67 -4.96 14.19 -4.41
CA ALA A 67 -3.79 14.41 -5.25
C ALA A 67 -3.56 13.28 -6.28
N SER A 68 -4.01 12.06 -5.98
CA SER A 68 -3.90 10.93 -6.90
C SER A 68 -5.10 10.73 -7.83
N ARG A 69 -6.18 11.52 -7.68
CA ARG A 69 -7.44 11.35 -8.43
C ARG A 69 -7.25 11.28 -9.95
N PHE A 70 -6.37 12.09 -10.48
CA PHE A 70 -6.10 12.19 -11.92
C PHE A 70 -4.71 11.66 -12.30
N TYR A 71 -4.04 10.99 -11.36
CA TYR A 71 -2.72 10.43 -11.62
C TYR A 71 -2.82 9.24 -12.57
N ASN A 72 -2.24 9.39 -13.75
CA ASN A 72 -2.13 8.33 -14.75
C ASN A 72 -0.77 8.38 -15.43
N PRO A 73 0.20 7.56 -15.01
CA PRO A 73 1.53 7.51 -15.63
C PRO A 73 1.57 6.64 -16.90
N GLU A 74 0.56 5.84 -17.19
CA GLU A 74 0.55 4.85 -18.29
C GLU A 74 1.07 5.43 -19.62
N PRO A 75 0.60 6.61 -20.09
CA PRO A 75 1.06 7.16 -21.37
C PRO A 75 2.56 7.49 -21.45
N LYS A 76 3.24 7.53 -20.29
CA LYS A 76 4.67 7.89 -20.19
C LYS A 76 5.55 6.72 -19.75
N LEU A 77 5.03 5.55 -19.48
CA LEU A 77 5.82 4.40 -19.01
C LEU A 77 6.93 4.02 -20.01
N SER A 78 6.68 4.11 -21.32
CA SER A 78 7.68 3.82 -22.35
C SER A 78 8.85 4.81 -22.41
N THR A 79 8.74 5.95 -21.73
CA THR A 79 9.82 6.94 -21.64
C THR A 79 10.82 6.65 -20.52
N ILE A 80 10.51 5.72 -19.62
CA ILE A 80 11.41 5.28 -18.54
C ILE A 80 12.57 4.50 -19.16
N LYS A 81 13.81 5.00 -18.99
CA LYS A 81 15.02 4.41 -19.58
C LYS A 81 15.90 3.66 -18.59
N CYS A 82 15.73 3.94 -17.30
CA CYS A 82 16.45 3.22 -16.23
C CYS A 82 15.91 1.80 -16.06
N THR A 83 16.70 0.96 -15.41
CA THR A 83 16.22 -0.34 -14.90
C THR A 83 15.12 -0.08 -13.88
N PHE A 84 14.03 -0.83 -13.97
CA PHE A 84 12.84 -0.60 -13.16
C PHE A 84 12.26 -1.93 -12.66
N TYR A 85 12.17 -2.07 -11.35
CA TYR A 85 11.51 -3.23 -10.73
C TYR A 85 10.23 -2.81 -10.03
N ALA A 86 9.12 -3.43 -10.38
CA ALA A 86 7.86 -3.35 -9.65
C ALA A 86 7.72 -4.61 -8.80
N VAL A 87 7.71 -4.45 -7.48
CA VAL A 87 7.58 -5.57 -6.54
C VAL A 87 6.26 -5.44 -5.81
N ASN A 88 5.43 -6.48 -5.86
CA ASN A 88 4.15 -6.53 -5.17
C ASN A 88 3.98 -7.87 -4.46
N SER A 89 3.07 -7.96 -3.51
CA SER A 89 2.75 -9.22 -2.85
C SER A 89 1.38 -9.75 -3.28
N ALA A 90 1.24 -11.08 -3.31
CA ALA A 90 0.05 -11.74 -3.82
C ALA A 90 -1.20 -11.54 -2.94
N ASP A 91 -1.02 -11.03 -1.72
CA ASP A 91 -2.08 -10.71 -0.77
C ASP A 91 -2.32 -9.19 -0.62
N ASP A 92 -1.88 -8.37 -1.59
CA ASP A 92 -2.06 -6.92 -1.57
C ASP A 92 -3.44 -6.53 -2.12
N GLU A 93 -4.32 -6.09 -1.25
CA GLU A 93 -5.67 -5.64 -1.60
C GLU A 93 -5.74 -4.17 -2.08
N CYS A 94 -4.66 -3.39 -1.88
CA CYS A 94 -4.56 -2.05 -2.46
C CYS A 94 -4.18 -2.09 -3.94
N ASN A 95 -3.30 -3.03 -4.29
CA ASN A 95 -2.84 -3.26 -5.65
C ASN A 95 -3.07 -4.73 -6.03
N PRO A 96 -4.33 -5.18 -6.13
CA PRO A 96 -4.64 -6.59 -6.32
C PRO A 96 -4.03 -7.11 -7.62
N PRO A 97 -3.18 -8.16 -7.57
CA PRO A 97 -2.54 -8.69 -8.77
C PRO A 97 -3.54 -9.28 -9.77
N GLU A 98 -4.72 -9.70 -9.29
CA GLU A 98 -5.81 -10.23 -10.11
C GLU A 98 -6.33 -9.24 -11.15
N LEU A 99 -6.15 -7.94 -10.94
CA LEU A 99 -6.50 -6.91 -11.92
C LEU A 99 -5.58 -6.91 -13.15
N GLY A 100 -4.42 -7.58 -13.07
CA GLY A 100 -3.47 -7.71 -14.17
C GLY A 100 -2.82 -6.40 -14.63
N ILE A 101 -2.97 -5.31 -13.86
CA ILE A 101 -2.48 -3.97 -14.23
C ILE A 101 -0.97 -3.97 -14.34
N LEU A 102 -0.26 -4.44 -13.29
CA LEU A 102 1.20 -4.48 -13.29
C LEU A 102 1.76 -5.44 -14.37
N ASP A 103 1.12 -6.59 -14.57
CA ASP A 103 1.50 -7.54 -15.63
C ASP A 103 1.40 -6.94 -17.04
N ARG A 104 0.40 -6.09 -17.26
CA ARG A 104 0.21 -5.40 -18.52
C ARG A 104 1.21 -4.26 -18.68
N ASP A 105 1.28 -3.39 -17.69
CA ASP A 105 1.91 -2.08 -17.83
C ASP A 105 3.44 -2.14 -17.70
N ILE A 106 3.99 -3.11 -16.98
CA ILE A 106 5.44 -3.32 -16.91
C ILE A 106 6.07 -3.55 -18.28
N LYS A 107 5.32 -4.14 -19.21
CA LYS A 107 5.77 -4.42 -20.59
C LYS A 107 5.96 -3.15 -21.42
N LEU A 108 5.40 -2.03 -20.96
CA LEU A 108 5.58 -0.74 -21.58
C LEU A 108 6.93 -0.10 -21.19
N ILE A 109 7.59 -0.58 -20.13
CA ILE A 109 8.89 -0.08 -19.66
C ILE A 109 10.00 -0.94 -20.27
N PRO A 110 10.90 -0.39 -21.11
CA PRO A 110 11.90 -1.17 -21.85
C PRO A 110 12.81 -2.05 -20.98
N LYS A 111 13.13 -1.60 -19.76
CA LYS A 111 13.92 -2.35 -18.78
C LYS A 111 13.11 -2.62 -17.51
N GLY A 112 11.79 -2.84 -17.68
CA GLY A 112 10.88 -3.12 -16.60
C GLY A 112 10.81 -4.60 -16.24
N ARG A 113 10.76 -4.91 -14.96
CA ARG A 113 10.51 -6.25 -14.43
C ARG A 113 9.45 -6.20 -13.33
N TYR A 114 8.47 -7.09 -13.42
CA TYR A 114 7.48 -7.31 -12.37
C TYR A 114 7.84 -8.53 -11.53
N ILE A 115 7.80 -8.39 -10.22
CA ILE A 115 8.04 -9.44 -9.25
C ILE A 115 6.80 -9.54 -8.36
N LEU A 116 6.08 -10.65 -8.47
CA LEU A 116 4.98 -10.97 -7.57
C LEU A 116 5.50 -11.92 -6.48
N ILE A 117 5.59 -11.40 -5.25
CA ILE A 117 5.97 -12.19 -4.07
C ILE A 117 4.78 -13.09 -3.71
N PRO A 118 4.96 -14.42 -3.69
CA PRO A 118 3.90 -15.34 -3.30
C PRO A 118 3.43 -15.06 -1.86
N TRP A 119 2.15 -15.29 -1.61
CA TRP A 119 1.63 -15.28 -0.26
C TRP A 119 2.45 -16.19 0.66
N SER A 120 2.74 -15.72 1.87
CA SER A 120 3.42 -16.48 2.91
C SER A 120 3.10 -15.90 4.29
N GLU A 121 3.50 -16.59 5.34
CA GLU A 121 3.39 -16.08 6.71
C GLU A 121 4.22 -14.82 6.98
N LYS A 122 5.12 -14.46 6.06
CA LYS A 122 5.98 -13.27 6.13
C LYS A 122 5.37 -12.07 5.39
N THR A 123 4.42 -12.32 4.48
CA THR A 123 3.71 -11.24 3.78
C THR A 123 2.60 -10.67 4.65
N SER A 124 2.20 -9.44 4.40
CA SER A 124 1.29 -8.67 5.23
C SER A 124 0.37 -7.78 4.39
N GLY A 125 -0.10 -8.30 3.25
CA GLY A 125 -0.87 -7.51 2.30
C GLY A 125 -0.06 -6.32 1.81
N HIS A 126 -0.70 -5.17 1.66
CA HIS A 126 -0.01 -3.92 1.29
C HIS A 126 1.14 -3.57 2.24
N GLY A 127 1.03 -3.91 3.53
CA GLY A 127 2.09 -3.72 4.53
C GLY A 127 3.39 -4.48 4.24
N THR A 128 3.42 -5.40 3.30
CA THR A 128 4.63 -6.13 2.89
C THR A 128 5.73 -5.19 2.40
N HIS A 129 5.38 -4.04 1.81
CA HIS A 129 6.34 -3.04 1.35
C HIS A 129 7.23 -2.48 2.48
N SER A 130 6.78 -2.52 3.73
CA SER A 130 7.52 -2.07 4.90
C SER A 130 8.43 -3.16 5.49
N ASN A 131 8.46 -4.36 4.91
CA ASN A 131 9.25 -5.48 5.40
C ASN A 131 10.38 -5.87 4.42
N PRO A 132 11.57 -5.23 4.52
CA PRO A 132 12.68 -5.48 3.59
C PRO A 132 13.23 -6.91 3.65
N THR A 133 12.92 -7.69 4.69
CA THR A 133 13.32 -9.11 4.75
C THR A 133 12.62 -9.96 3.70
N VAL A 134 11.53 -9.46 3.11
CA VAL A 134 10.75 -10.18 2.10
C VAL A 134 11.19 -9.81 0.68
N TRP A 135 11.58 -8.56 0.44
CA TRP A 135 11.88 -8.05 -0.91
C TRP A 135 13.32 -7.53 -1.09
N GLY A 136 14.12 -7.48 -0.03
CA GLY A 136 15.45 -6.86 -0.04
C GLY A 136 16.43 -7.46 -1.04
N ASP A 137 16.30 -8.76 -1.35
CA ASP A 137 17.17 -9.41 -2.35
C ASP A 137 16.87 -8.90 -3.77
N TYR A 138 15.62 -8.55 -4.08
CA TYR A 138 15.27 -7.92 -5.36
C TYR A 138 15.83 -6.48 -5.48
N LEU A 139 15.96 -5.76 -4.36
CA LEU A 139 16.62 -4.47 -4.34
C LEU A 139 18.11 -4.60 -4.63
N LYS A 140 18.81 -5.59 -4.04
CA LYS A 140 20.23 -5.86 -4.36
C LYS A 140 20.41 -6.18 -5.84
N GLU A 141 19.56 -7.03 -6.38
CA GLU A 141 19.57 -7.39 -7.79
C GLU A 141 19.34 -6.17 -8.71
N LEU A 142 18.42 -5.27 -8.34
CA LEU A 142 18.19 -4.01 -9.04
C LEU A 142 19.44 -3.11 -9.01
N MET A 143 20.09 -3.00 -7.85
CA MET A 143 21.30 -2.20 -7.72
C MET A 143 22.43 -2.73 -8.60
N GLU A 144 22.68 -4.04 -8.58
CA GLU A 144 23.68 -4.70 -9.42
C GLU A 144 23.37 -4.48 -10.92
N ALA A 145 22.09 -4.66 -11.32
CA ALA A 145 21.66 -4.43 -12.70
C ALA A 145 21.72 -2.97 -13.16
N SER A 146 21.89 -2.03 -12.24
CA SER A 146 21.91 -0.59 -12.50
C SER A 146 23.32 0.00 -12.45
N GLU A 147 24.35 -0.78 -12.13
CA GLU A 147 25.74 -0.32 -12.13
C GLU A 147 26.21 0.05 -13.56
N PRO A 148 27.04 1.12 -13.70
CA PRO A 148 27.61 1.46 -14.99
C PRO A 148 28.53 0.34 -15.50
N GLY A 149 28.11 -0.33 -16.60
CA GLY A 149 28.91 -1.39 -17.23
C GLY A 149 28.19 -2.75 -17.37
N HIS A 150 26.95 -2.83 -16.96
CA HIS A 150 26.04 -3.96 -17.21
C HIS A 150 24.97 -3.63 -18.25
#